data_29db0386bf1c19cbf9e7fab3a7ec3617
#
_entry.id   29db0386bf1c19cbf9e7fab3a7ec3617
#
_cell.length_a   1.000
_cell.length_b   1.000
_cell.length_c   1.000
_cell.angle_alpha   90.00
_cell.angle_beta   90.00
_cell.angle_gamma   90.00
#
_symmetry.space_group_name_H-M   'P 1'
#
loop_
_entity.id
_entity.type
_entity.pdbx_description
1 polymer ?
#
loop_
_entity_poly.entity_id
_entity_poly.type
_entity_poly.pdbx_seq_one_letter_code
_entity_poly.pdbx_strand_id
1 'polypeptide(L)'
;MKHNWMLITTLLTPALLLPCWVQARDEIQNKGSDTLVNVAQAWAEAYQQVDPDVAVAVSGGGSGTGIAALINGTVDIANASRQMKDKEIKMADERGHHPVEHIVGYDALAVFLNSANPIDKLTFQQLRDIFGRGGKATKWTDLGVEVPGCKDQQIVVVSRQNNSGTYAYFKDTVLGKKGKYRQGTLDMHGSKDVVDLVEKTPCAIGYSGLAYATSHLKMACISVNDGDACVMPSEQTASDRSYPIARPLFMYTAGEAQGHVKEYLDWVMSDTGQCIIMKKGYAPVRSISCE
;
A
#
# COMPACT_ATOMS: atom_id res chain seq x y z
N MET A 1 21.77 54.74 -72.31
CA MET A 1 20.87 54.07 -71.37
C MET A 1 21.75 53.65 -70.18
N LYS A 2 21.60 54.32 -69.03
CA LYS A 2 22.36 54.01 -67.80
C LYS A 2 21.50 53.21 -66.90
N HIS A 3 21.90 51.95 -66.57
CA HIS A 3 21.26 51.09 -65.62
C HIS A 3 21.83 51.34 -64.24
N ASN A 4 21.03 51.89 -63.34
CA ASN A 4 21.33 51.97 -61.91
C ASN A 4 20.96 50.62 -61.25
N TRP A 5 21.98 49.94 -60.69
CA TRP A 5 21.78 48.75 -59.86
C TRP A 5 21.77 49.19 -58.41
N MET A 6 20.61 49.04 -57.80
CA MET A 6 20.36 49.33 -56.36
C MET A 6 20.75 48.11 -55.55
N LEU A 7 21.83 48.20 -54.76
CA LEU A 7 22.27 47.17 -53.83
C LEU A 7 21.35 47.24 -52.60
N ILE A 8 20.54 46.21 -52.38
CA ILE A 8 19.75 45.99 -51.15
C ILE A 8 20.66 45.26 -50.15
N THR A 9 21.13 45.96 -49.13
CA THR A 9 21.91 45.38 -48.02
C THR A 9 20.88 44.84 -47.00
N THR A 10 20.71 43.52 -46.93
CA THR A 10 19.92 42.84 -45.90
C THR A 10 20.72 42.75 -44.62
N LEU A 11 20.35 43.51 -43.59
CA LEU A 11 20.86 43.37 -42.25
C LEU A 11 20.29 42.09 -41.63
N LEU A 12 21.12 41.04 -41.49
CA LEU A 12 20.82 39.87 -40.67
C LEU A 12 21.09 40.25 -39.20
N THR A 13 20.04 40.42 -38.40
CA THR A 13 20.15 40.52 -36.95
C THR A 13 20.36 39.11 -36.39
N PRO A 14 21.43 38.85 -35.63
CA PRO A 14 21.59 37.55 -34.94
C PRO A 14 20.57 37.47 -33.80
N ALA A 15 19.63 36.51 -33.89
CA ALA A 15 18.76 36.14 -32.78
C ALA A 15 19.62 35.49 -31.68
N LEU A 16 19.83 36.17 -30.58
CA LEU A 16 20.40 35.58 -29.34
C LEU A 16 19.47 34.53 -28.81
N LEU A 17 19.75 33.26 -29.09
CA LEU A 17 19.17 32.11 -28.39
C LEU A 17 19.72 32.09 -26.96
N LEU A 18 18.98 32.64 -26.02
CA LEU A 18 19.27 32.48 -24.59
C LEU A 18 19.04 30.99 -24.26
N PRO A 19 20.03 30.28 -23.69
CA PRO A 19 19.82 28.92 -23.22
C PRO A 19 18.79 28.97 -22.08
N CYS A 20 17.66 28.34 -22.32
CA CYS A 20 16.70 28.08 -21.27
C CYS A 20 17.31 26.97 -20.39
N TRP A 21 17.88 27.33 -19.27
CA TRP A 21 18.34 26.37 -18.25
C TRP A 21 17.07 25.75 -17.67
N VAL A 22 16.66 24.58 -18.17
CA VAL A 22 15.70 23.72 -17.50
C VAL A 22 16.47 23.17 -16.29
N GLN A 23 16.21 23.73 -15.12
CA GLN A 23 16.71 23.18 -13.86
C GLN A 23 16.03 21.83 -13.67
N ALA A 24 16.80 20.75 -13.68
CA ALA A 24 16.26 19.43 -13.34
C ALA A 24 15.79 19.49 -11.89
N ARG A 25 14.54 19.11 -11.63
CA ARG A 25 14.02 18.97 -10.28
C ARG A 25 14.75 17.81 -9.59
N ASP A 26 15.02 17.97 -8.30
CA ASP A 26 15.45 16.84 -7.50
C ASP A 26 14.30 15.82 -7.40
N GLU A 27 14.61 14.54 -7.56
CA GLU A 27 13.61 13.48 -7.62
C GLU A 27 13.81 12.50 -6.47
N ILE A 28 12.75 12.27 -5.69
CA ILE A 28 12.68 11.23 -4.65
C ILE A 28 11.99 10.01 -5.23
N GLN A 29 12.71 8.90 -5.36
CA GLN A 29 12.17 7.60 -5.80
C GLN A 29 11.53 6.86 -4.63
N ASN A 30 10.20 6.76 -4.63
CA ASN A 30 9.41 6.10 -3.59
C ASN A 30 8.68 4.89 -4.18
N LYS A 31 9.06 3.68 -3.75
CA LYS A 31 8.55 2.43 -4.36
C LYS A 31 8.16 1.39 -3.31
N GLY A 32 7.12 0.61 -3.61
CA GLY A 32 6.89 -0.60 -2.80
C GLY A 32 5.43 -0.97 -2.60
N SER A 33 4.98 -0.93 -1.36
CA SER A 33 3.68 -1.46 -0.94
C SER A 33 2.49 -0.85 -1.67
N ASP A 34 1.71 -1.69 -2.35
CA ASP A 34 0.46 -1.24 -2.99
C ASP A 34 -0.58 -0.79 -1.95
N THR A 35 -0.45 -1.20 -0.68
CA THR A 35 -1.27 -0.68 0.41
C THR A 35 -1.07 0.82 0.57
N LEU A 36 0.17 1.31 0.46
CA LEU A 36 0.49 2.73 0.66
C LEU A 36 0.39 3.58 -0.60
N VAL A 37 0.20 3.02 -1.79
CA VAL A 37 0.24 3.79 -3.05
C VAL A 37 -0.70 4.98 -3.03
N ASN A 38 -1.96 4.79 -2.58
CA ASN A 38 -2.96 5.85 -2.56
C ASN A 38 -2.59 7.02 -1.62
N VAL A 39 -2.01 6.75 -0.46
CA VAL A 39 -1.57 7.78 0.47
C VAL A 39 -0.23 8.38 0.05
N ALA A 40 0.70 7.56 -0.45
CA ALA A 40 2.00 8.06 -0.93
C ALA A 40 1.84 9.01 -2.13
N GLN A 41 0.92 8.73 -3.04
CA GLN A 41 0.55 9.64 -4.13
C GLN A 41 -0.05 10.94 -3.60
N ALA A 42 -0.97 10.87 -2.62
CA ALA A 42 -1.56 12.05 -2.02
C ALA A 42 -0.52 12.91 -1.28
N TRP A 43 0.44 12.28 -0.61
CA TRP A 43 1.58 12.98 0.00
C TRP A 43 2.46 13.64 -1.07
N ALA A 44 2.79 12.93 -2.16
CA ALA A 44 3.59 13.47 -3.25
C ALA A 44 2.94 14.70 -3.91
N GLU A 45 1.63 14.60 -4.20
CA GLU A 45 0.84 15.70 -4.76
C GLU A 45 0.79 16.91 -3.83
N ALA A 46 0.57 16.69 -2.53
CA ALA A 46 0.50 17.77 -1.55
C ALA A 46 1.89 18.38 -1.26
N TYR A 47 2.95 17.56 -1.22
CA TYR A 47 4.31 18.03 -0.99
C TYR A 47 4.83 18.92 -2.11
N GLN A 48 4.40 18.70 -3.35
CA GLN A 48 4.75 19.57 -4.48
C GLN A 48 4.28 21.02 -4.30
N GLN A 49 3.29 21.29 -3.44
CA GLN A 49 2.88 22.65 -3.08
C GLN A 49 3.77 23.24 -1.97
N VAL A 50 4.47 22.40 -1.22
CA VAL A 50 5.39 22.79 -0.14
C VAL A 50 6.79 23.05 -0.73
N ASP A 51 7.25 22.14 -1.57
CA ASP A 51 8.53 22.26 -2.27
C ASP A 51 8.35 21.94 -3.77
N PRO A 52 8.17 22.96 -4.62
CA PRO A 52 7.99 22.78 -6.05
C PRO A 52 9.24 22.27 -6.80
N ASP A 53 10.42 22.39 -6.19
CA ASP A 53 11.69 21.99 -6.80
C ASP A 53 11.99 20.50 -6.58
N VAL A 54 11.21 19.82 -5.72
CA VAL A 54 11.31 18.38 -5.43
C VAL A 54 10.14 17.63 -6.04
N ALA A 55 10.42 16.59 -6.82
CA ALA A 55 9.43 15.67 -7.35
C ALA A 55 9.48 14.33 -6.59
N VAL A 56 8.34 13.82 -6.11
CA VAL A 56 8.27 12.51 -5.48
C VAL A 56 7.62 11.52 -6.44
N ALA A 57 8.43 10.62 -7.02
CA ALA A 57 7.96 9.59 -7.95
C ALA A 57 7.49 8.36 -7.17
N VAL A 58 6.17 8.13 -7.15
CA VAL A 58 5.56 7.02 -6.40
C VAL A 58 5.25 5.85 -7.32
N SER A 59 5.69 4.65 -6.96
CA SER A 59 5.36 3.41 -7.66
C SER A 59 5.05 2.26 -6.71
N GLY A 60 4.11 1.40 -7.09
CA GLY A 60 3.72 0.20 -6.36
C GLY A 60 4.61 -1.03 -6.67
N GLY A 61 4.01 -2.21 -6.64
CA GLY A 61 4.63 -3.48 -6.97
C GLY A 61 4.93 -4.37 -5.77
N GLY A 62 4.40 -4.00 -4.59
CA GLY A 62 4.51 -4.77 -3.35
C GLY A 62 5.73 -4.41 -2.50
N SER A 63 5.59 -4.59 -1.18
CA SER A 63 6.64 -4.28 -0.19
C SER A 63 7.97 -4.99 -0.49
N GLY A 64 7.92 -6.24 -0.96
CA GLY A 64 9.13 -6.99 -1.31
C GLY A 64 9.91 -6.36 -2.46
N THR A 65 9.20 -5.78 -3.43
CA THR A 65 9.82 -5.10 -4.58
C THR A 65 10.48 -3.79 -4.15
N GLY A 66 9.81 -2.99 -3.30
CA GLY A 66 10.39 -1.76 -2.75
C GLY A 66 11.62 -2.05 -1.89
N ILE A 67 11.53 -3.01 -0.98
CA ILE A 67 12.66 -3.44 -0.13
C ILE A 67 13.83 -3.91 -1.00
N ALA A 68 13.58 -4.71 -2.03
CA ALA A 68 14.64 -5.15 -2.94
C ALA A 68 15.28 -3.96 -3.71
N ALA A 69 14.49 -2.96 -4.09
CA ALA A 69 14.99 -1.76 -4.72
C ALA A 69 15.86 -0.94 -3.76
N LEU A 70 15.46 -0.82 -2.49
CA LEU A 70 16.26 -0.16 -1.45
C LEU A 70 17.59 -0.89 -1.21
N ILE A 71 17.56 -2.22 -1.07
CA ILE A 71 18.77 -3.05 -0.94
C ILE A 71 19.73 -2.85 -2.13
N ASN A 72 19.20 -2.60 -3.32
CA ASN A 72 19.99 -2.36 -4.53
C ASN A 72 20.40 -0.89 -4.72
N GLY A 73 19.99 0.02 -3.85
CA GLY A 73 20.27 1.45 -3.95
C GLY A 73 19.61 2.14 -5.16
N THR A 74 18.46 1.63 -5.61
CA THR A 74 17.73 2.16 -6.78
C THR A 74 16.50 2.98 -6.42
N VAL A 75 16.23 3.16 -5.13
CA VAL A 75 15.19 4.05 -4.60
C VAL A 75 15.67 4.70 -3.33
N ASP A 76 15.10 5.85 -3.02
CA ASP A 76 15.39 6.60 -1.80
C ASP A 76 14.54 6.13 -0.64
N ILE A 77 13.28 5.77 -0.94
CA ILE A 77 12.28 5.32 0.04
C ILE A 77 11.64 4.02 -0.43
N ALA A 78 11.64 3.00 0.44
CA ALA A 78 10.87 1.78 0.23
C ALA A 78 9.61 1.80 1.11
N ASN A 79 8.42 1.85 0.49
CA ASN A 79 7.16 1.69 1.19
C ASN A 79 6.91 0.22 1.54
N ALA A 80 6.55 -0.05 2.78
CA ALA A 80 6.25 -1.41 3.21
C ALA A 80 5.05 -1.49 4.16
N SER A 81 4.24 -2.54 4.02
CA SER A 81 3.12 -2.89 4.90
C SER A 81 3.41 -4.17 5.71
N ARG A 82 4.67 -4.44 5.90
CA ARG A 82 5.28 -5.40 6.82
C ARG A 82 6.69 -4.94 7.17
N GLN A 83 7.22 -5.42 8.27
CA GLN A 83 8.63 -5.19 8.58
C GLN A 83 9.57 -5.88 7.57
N MET A 84 10.76 -5.30 7.40
CA MET A 84 11.85 -5.99 6.73
C MET A 84 12.21 -7.26 7.51
N LYS A 85 12.53 -8.31 6.77
CA LYS A 85 12.99 -9.59 7.36
C LYS A 85 14.47 -9.48 7.70
N ASP A 86 14.92 -10.22 8.73
CA ASP A 86 16.33 -10.23 9.13
C ASP A 86 17.29 -10.47 7.96
N LYS A 87 16.93 -11.37 7.04
CA LYS A 87 17.72 -11.62 5.84
C LYS A 87 17.76 -10.44 4.86
N GLU A 88 16.70 -9.62 4.79
CA GLU A 88 16.62 -8.44 3.93
C GLU A 88 17.48 -7.31 4.52
N ILE A 89 17.43 -7.15 5.85
CA ILE A 89 18.30 -6.22 6.60
C ILE A 89 19.76 -6.59 6.40
N LYS A 90 20.10 -7.87 6.63
CA LYS A 90 21.48 -8.35 6.42
C LYS A 90 21.98 -8.13 4.98
N MET A 91 21.13 -8.38 3.98
CA MET A 91 21.50 -8.14 2.57
C MET A 91 21.70 -6.67 2.26
N ALA A 92 20.97 -5.77 2.91
CA ALA A 92 21.14 -4.33 2.80
C ALA A 92 22.47 -3.89 3.45
N ASP A 93 22.74 -4.36 4.67
CA ASP A 93 23.97 -4.08 5.42
C ASP A 93 25.23 -4.54 4.65
N GLU A 94 25.20 -5.74 4.05
CA GLU A 94 26.29 -6.27 3.21
C GLU A 94 26.58 -5.40 1.97
N ARG A 95 25.62 -4.54 1.57
CA ARG A 95 25.78 -3.56 0.47
C ARG A 95 26.04 -2.15 0.94
N GLY A 96 26.21 -1.93 2.24
CA GLY A 96 26.42 -0.61 2.83
C GLY A 96 25.17 0.25 2.96
N HIS A 97 23.99 -0.37 2.76
CA HIS A 97 22.68 0.27 2.96
C HIS A 97 22.13 -0.16 4.30
N HIS A 98 22.31 0.64 5.35
CA HIS A 98 21.81 0.34 6.70
C HIS A 98 20.35 0.81 6.83
N PRO A 99 19.33 -0.08 6.71
CA PRO A 99 17.94 0.36 6.63
C PRO A 99 17.48 1.05 7.91
N VAL A 100 16.90 2.24 7.77
CA VAL A 100 16.23 2.95 8.85
C VAL A 100 14.72 2.83 8.66
N GLU A 101 14.04 2.40 9.73
CA GLU A 101 12.59 2.18 9.75
C GLU A 101 11.87 3.43 10.24
N HIS A 102 10.94 3.94 9.43
CA HIS A 102 10.04 5.03 9.78
C HIS A 102 8.60 4.50 9.79
N ILE A 103 7.96 4.44 10.96
CA ILE A 103 6.52 4.13 11.05
C ILE A 103 5.76 5.39 10.67
N VAL A 104 4.98 5.33 9.59
CA VAL A 104 4.26 6.48 9.04
C VAL A 104 2.74 6.45 9.30
N GLY A 105 2.23 5.35 9.85
CA GLY A 105 0.82 5.19 10.20
C GLY A 105 0.47 3.75 10.53
N TYR A 106 -0.82 3.49 10.75
CA TYR A 106 -1.35 2.15 11.02
C TYR A 106 -2.51 1.81 10.09
N ASP A 107 -2.65 0.52 9.79
CA ASP A 107 -3.68 -0.04 8.91
C ASP A 107 -4.40 -1.19 9.61
N ALA A 108 -5.73 -1.23 9.50
CA ALA A 108 -6.50 -2.44 9.77
C ALA A 108 -6.54 -3.26 8.47
N LEU A 109 -5.94 -4.44 8.49
CA LEU A 109 -6.04 -5.37 7.37
C LEU A 109 -7.41 -6.04 7.39
N ALA A 110 -8.38 -5.43 6.70
CA ALA A 110 -9.76 -5.87 6.70
C ALA A 110 -9.96 -7.15 5.87
N VAL A 111 -10.85 -8.02 6.35
CA VAL A 111 -11.36 -9.18 5.60
C VAL A 111 -12.66 -8.77 4.93
N PHE A 112 -12.65 -8.76 3.60
CA PHE A 112 -13.75 -8.34 2.75
C PHE A 112 -14.58 -9.53 2.26
N LEU A 113 -15.87 -9.34 2.29
CA LEU A 113 -16.89 -10.24 1.76
C LEU A 113 -17.74 -9.49 0.73
N ASN A 114 -18.30 -10.22 -0.23
CA ASN A 114 -19.35 -9.67 -1.05
C ASN A 114 -20.54 -9.25 -0.18
N SER A 115 -21.24 -8.17 -0.54
CA SER A 115 -22.38 -7.65 0.24
C SER A 115 -23.53 -8.66 0.41
N ALA A 116 -23.66 -9.62 -0.51
CA ALA A 116 -24.65 -10.70 -0.41
C ALA A 116 -24.31 -11.77 0.64
N ASN A 117 -23.07 -11.81 1.14
CA ASN A 117 -22.64 -12.82 2.11
C ASN A 117 -23.24 -12.53 3.49
N PRO A 118 -23.96 -13.50 4.12
CA PRO A 118 -24.59 -13.28 5.42
C PRO A 118 -23.62 -13.27 6.60
N ILE A 119 -22.36 -13.71 6.44
CA ILE A 119 -21.37 -13.75 7.53
C ILE A 119 -21.02 -12.35 8.01
N ASP A 120 -21.14 -12.10 9.33
CA ASP A 120 -20.74 -10.86 9.98
C ASP A 120 -19.44 -11.02 10.78
N LYS A 121 -19.16 -12.24 11.24
CA LYS A 121 -18.04 -12.54 12.13
C LYS A 121 -17.24 -13.73 11.61
N LEU A 122 -15.91 -13.62 11.69
CA LEU A 122 -14.99 -14.72 11.41
C LEU A 122 -13.94 -14.82 12.53
N THR A 123 -13.63 -16.07 12.92
CA THR A 123 -12.50 -16.35 13.82
C THR A 123 -11.23 -16.61 13.05
N PHE A 124 -10.08 -16.52 13.70
CA PHE A 124 -8.81 -16.93 13.09
C PHE A 124 -8.84 -18.39 12.62
N GLN A 125 -9.57 -19.27 13.34
CA GLN A 125 -9.68 -20.67 12.91
C GLN A 125 -10.44 -20.77 11.59
N GLN A 126 -11.58 -20.09 11.47
CA GLN A 126 -12.34 -20.06 10.20
C GLN A 126 -11.52 -19.44 9.05
N LEU A 127 -10.76 -18.39 9.32
CA LEU A 127 -9.83 -17.82 8.32
C LEU A 127 -8.73 -18.83 7.91
N ARG A 128 -8.19 -19.62 8.85
CA ARG A 128 -7.24 -20.71 8.52
C ARG A 128 -7.91 -21.80 7.69
N ASP A 129 -9.15 -22.12 7.98
CA ASP A 129 -9.91 -23.13 7.24
C ASP A 129 -10.25 -22.66 5.81
N ILE A 130 -10.42 -21.36 5.59
CA ILE A 130 -10.66 -20.77 4.27
C ILE A 130 -9.34 -20.57 3.49
N PHE A 131 -8.36 -19.92 4.08
CA PHE A 131 -7.15 -19.45 3.38
C PHE A 131 -5.97 -20.43 3.46
N GLY A 132 -5.94 -21.27 4.49
CA GLY A 132 -4.79 -22.11 4.79
C GLY A 132 -4.74 -23.40 3.98
N ARG A 133 -3.52 -23.89 3.74
CA ARG A 133 -3.31 -25.23 3.16
C ARG A 133 -3.83 -26.32 4.11
N GLY A 134 -4.68 -27.18 3.59
CA GLY A 134 -5.36 -28.21 4.39
C GLY A 134 -6.53 -27.69 5.21
N GLY A 135 -6.93 -26.43 4.99
CA GLY A 135 -8.14 -25.87 5.60
C GLY A 135 -9.39 -26.58 5.11
N LYS A 136 -10.40 -26.65 5.97
CA LYS A 136 -11.57 -27.51 5.79
C LYS A 136 -12.73 -26.80 5.08
N ALA A 137 -12.79 -25.45 5.12
CA ALA A 137 -13.86 -24.69 4.49
C ALA A 137 -13.56 -24.50 2.99
N THR A 138 -14.27 -25.23 2.14
CA THR A 138 -14.22 -25.10 0.68
C THR A 138 -15.48 -24.48 0.11
N LYS A 139 -16.57 -24.62 0.84
CA LYS A 139 -17.88 -24.05 0.52
C LYS A 139 -18.37 -23.19 1.68
N TRP A 140 -19.22 -22.22 1.38
CA TRP A 140 -19.87 -21.41 2.41
C TRP A 140 -20.73 -22.23 3.34
N THR A 141 -21.32 -23.33 2.84
CA THR A 141 -22.08 -24.30 3.64
C THR A 141 -21.23 -25.03 4.69
N ASP A 142 -19.90 -25.13 4.50
CA ASP A 142 -18.99 -25.69 5.51
C ASP A 142 -18.89 -24.76 6.75
N LEU A 143 -19.29 -23.49 6.58
CA LEU A 143 -19.38 -22.48 7.64
C LEU A 143 -20.84 -22.26 8.12
N GLY A 144 -21.77 -23.09 7.67
CA GLY A 144 -23.18 -23.06 8.08
C GLY A 144 -24.01 -21.95 7.42
N VAL A 145 -23.56 -21.39 6.29
CA VAL A 145 -24.27 -20.32 5.57
C VAL A 145 -24.45 -20.65 4.10
N GLU A 146 -25.47 -20.05 3.49
CA GLU A 146 -25.67 -20.01 2.06
C GLU A 146 -25.59 -18.57 1.58
N VAL A 147 -24.77 -18.33 0.55
CA VAL A 147 -24.57 -17.00 -0.03
C VAL A 147 -25.44 -16.83 -1.28
N PRO A 148 -26.36 -15.88 -1.29
CA PRO A 148 -27.18 -15.59 -2.46
C PRO A 148 -26.33 -15.25 -3.68
N GLY A 149 -26.67 -15.79 -4.84
CA GLY A 149 -25.90 -15.58 -6.08
C GLY A 149 -24.59 -16.37 -6.19
N CYS A 150 -24.19 -17.09 -5.14
CA CYS A 150 -23.02 -17.98 -5.16
C CYS A 150 -23.44 -19.37 -5.63
N LYS A 151 -23.19 -19.69 -6.90
CA LYS A 151 -23.49 -21.00 -7.47
C LYS A 151 -22.62 -22.06 -6.79
N ASP A 152 -23.20 -23.22 -6.45
CA ASP A 152 -22.53 -24.35 -5.81
C ASP A 152 -21.85 -24.04 -4.46
N GLN A 153 -22.04 -22.84 -3.93
CA GLN A 153 -21.49 -22.34 -2.66
C GLN A 153 -19.95 -22.42 -2.54
N GLN A 154 -19.24 -22.64 -3.64
CA GLN A 154 -17.78 -22.77 -3.65
C GLN A 154 -17.12 -21.43 -3.30
N ILE A 155 -16.30 -21.41 -2.25
CA ILE A 155 -15.59 -20.20 -1.81
C ILE A 155 -14.53 -19.81 -2.86
N VAL A 156 -14.61 -18.58 -3.37
CA VAL A 156 -13.57 -17.97 -4.19
C VAL A 156 -12.62 -17.20 -3.27
N VAL A 157 -11.44 -17.78 -3.05
CA VAL A 157 -10.44 -17.20 -2.14
C VAL A 157 -9.54 -16.24 -2.91
N VAL A 158 -9.64 -14.95 -2.58
CA VAL A 158 -8.86 -13.87 -3.18
C VAL A 158 -7.71 -13.50 -2.25
N SER A 159 -6.50 -13.62 -2.74
CA SER A 159 -5.26 -13.34 -2.03
C SER A 159 -4.42 -12.30 -2.77
N ARG A 160 -3.19 -12.13 -2.36
CA ARG A 160 -2.21 -11.22 -2.96
C ARG A 160 -1.00 -12.01 -3.46
N GLN A 161 -0.27 -11.45 -4.40
CA GLN A 161 1.01 -11.99 -4.86
C GLN A 161 2.04 -12.05 -3.71
N ASN A 162 3.00 -12.94 -3.81
CA ASN A 162 3.96 -13.24 -2.74
C ASN A 162 4.96 -12.11 -2.42
N ASN A 163 5.14 -11.14 -3.30
CA ASN A 163 5.91 -9.91 -3.09
C ASN A 163 5.13 -8.86 -2.28
N SER A 164 3.82 -9.04 -2.09
CA SER A 164 2.97 -8.17 -1.27
C SER A 164 3.31 -8.27 0.22
N GLY A 165 3.47 -7.12 0.87
CA GLY A 165 3.56 -7.05 2.33
C GLY A 165 2.28 -7.51 3.02
N THR A 166 1.13 -7.24 2.40
CA THR A 166 -0.19 -7.67 2.87
C THR A 166 -0.33 -9.19 2.86
N TYR A 167 0.16 -9.86 1.80
CA TYR A 167 0.24 -11.31 1.74
C TYR A 167 1.08 -11.87 2.90
N ALA A 168 2.28 -11.34 3.09
CA ALA A 168 3.19 -11.83 4.12
C ALA A 168 2.63 -11.60 5.53
N TYR A 169 2.07 -10.40 5.79
CA TYR A 169 1.53 -10.06 7.09
C TYR A 169 0.30 -10.91 7.46
N PHE A 170 -0.67 -11.04 6.55
CA PHE A 170 -1.85 -11.90 6.76
C PHE A 170 -1.43 -13.36 7.00
N LYS A 171 -0.48 -13.87 6.20
CA LYS A 171 0.05 -15.21 6.39
C LYS A 171 0.62 -15.40 7.80
N ASP A 172 1.51 -14.52 8.23
CA ASP A 172 2.23 -14.69 9.49
C ASP A 172 1.30 -14.51 10.71
N THR A 173 0.32 -13.59 10.62
CA THR A 173 -0.63 -13.28 11.69
C THR A 173 -1.74 -14.33 11.79
N VAL A 174 -2.37 -14.69 10.67
CA VAL A 174 -3.56 -15.56 10.66
C VAL A 174 -3.18 -17.03 10.48
N LEU A 175 -2.33 -17.35 9.49
CA LEU A 175 -1.95 -18.74 9.21
C LEU A 175 -0.77 -19.21 10.05
N GLY A 176 -0.03 -18.27 10.68
CA GLY A 176 1.19 -18.51 11.43
C GLY A 176 2.44 -18.55 10.55
N LYS A 177 3.62 -18.32 11.17
CA LYS A 177 4.92 -18.21 10.45
C LYS A 177 5.23 -19.41 9.55
N LYS A 178 4.82 -20.63 9.93
CA LYS A 178 5.00 -21.86 9.16
C LYS A 178 3.81 -22.18 8.25
N GLY A 179 2.71 -21.43 8.38
CA GLY A 179 1.50 -21.60 7.58
C GLY A 179 1.76 -21.34 6.09
N LYS A 180 0.96 -21.95 5.25
CA LYS A 180 0.97 -21.76 3.80
C LYS A 180 -0.46 -21.54 3.32
N TYR A 181 -0.62 -20.71 2.32
CA TYR A 181 -1.92 -20.55 1.66
C TYR A 181 -2.33 -21.86 0.96
N ARG A 182 -3.64 -22.06 0.84
CA ARG A 182 -4.20 -23.14 0.04
C ARG A 182 -3.86 -22.91 -1.44
N GLN A 183 -3.90 -24.00 -2.23
CA GLN A 183 -3.79 -23.89 -3.68
C GLN A 183 -5.11 -23.41 -4.28
N GLY A 184 -5.04 -22.72 -5.42
CA GLY A 184 -6.21 -22.20 -6.13
C GLY A 184 -6.72 -20.86 -5.60
N THR A 185 -5.93 -20.13 -4.81
CA THR A 185 -6.19 -18.71 -4.50
C THR A 185 -6.01 -17.87 -5.77
N LEU A 186 -6.84 -16.85 -5.90
CA LEU A 186 -6.68 -15.83 -6.94
C LEU A 186 -5.76 -14.74 -6.40
N ASP A 187 -4.51 -14.75 -6.85
CA ASP A 187 -3.45 -13.89 -6.31
C ASP A 187 -3.39 -12.55 -7.05
N MET A 188 -4.02 -11.52 -6.47
CA MET A 188 -4.13 -10.18 -7.04
C MET A 188 -2.83 -9.39 -6.88
N HIS A 189 -2.54 -8.53 -7.86
CA HIS A 189 -1.38 -7.64 -7.81
C HIS A 189 -1.59 -6.52 -6.78
N GLY A 190 -2.62 -5.72 -6.92
CA GLY A 190 -2.91 -4.54 -6.10
C GLY A 190 -3.94 -4.76 -4.98
N SER A 191 -3.99 -3.82 -4.05
CA SER A 191 -5.00 -3.79 -2.99
C SER A 191 -6.40 -3.54 -3.56
N LYS A 192 -6.49 -2.65 -4.57
CA LYS A 192 -7.73 -2.34 -5.27
C LYS A 192 -8.26 -3.55 -6.03
N ASP A 193 -7.41 -4.35 -6.66
CA ASP A 193 -7.82 -5.52 -7.45
C ASP A 193 -8.54 -6.56 -6.58
N VAL A 194 -8.10 -6.73 -5.31
CA VAL A 194 -8.79 -7.60 -4.34
C VAL A 194 -10.21 -7.12 -4.10
N VAL A 195 -10.35 -5.83 -3.81
CA VAL A 195 -11.63 -5.18 -3.49
C VAL A 195 -12.59 -5.29 -4.68
N ASP A 196 -12.13 -4.91 -5.88
CA ASP A 196 -12.93 -4.95 -7.11
C ASP A 196 -13.41 -6.38 -7.45
N LEU A 197 -12.58 -7.39 -7.21
CA LEU A 197 -12.95 -8.79 -7.44
C LEU A 197 -13.97 -9.31 -6.44
N VAL A 198 -13.77 -9.02 -5.14
CA VAL A 198 -14.70 -9.44 -4.08
C VAL A 198 -16.06 -8.76 -4.26
N GLU A 199 -16.07 -7.48 -4.62
CA GLU A 199 -17.31 -6.74 -4.87
C GLU A 199 -18.16 -7.37 -5.99
N LYS A 200 -17.52 -7.82 -7.07
CA LYS A 200 -18.17 -8.39 -8.26
C LYS A 200 -18.50 -9.87 -8.16
N THR A 201 -18.02 -10.56 -7.12
CA THR A 201 -18.09 -12.03 -7.03
C THR A 201 -18.80 -12.46 -5.74
N PRO A 202 -20.07 -12.87 -5.79
CA PRO A 202 -20.84 -13.26 -4.59
C PRO A 202 -20.15 -14.30 -3.71
N CYS A 203 -19.44 -15.26 -4.32
CA CYS A 203 -18.74 -16.32 -3.61
C CYS A 203 -17.39 -15.91 -2.99
N ALA A 204 -16.94 -14.67 -3.23
CA ALA A 204 -15.56 -14.27 -2.91
C ALA A 204 -15.40 -13.82 -1.45
N ILE A 205 -14.22 -14.12 -0.94
CA ILE A 205 -13.63 -13.56 0.27
C ILE A 205 -12.20 -13.15 -0.03
N GLY A 206 -11.79 -11.98 0.46
CA GLY A 206 -10.44 -11.47 0.29
C GLY A 206 -9.99 -10.62 1.46
N TYR A 207 -8.76 -10.16 1.44
CA TYR A 207 -8.22 -9.26 2.46
C TYR A 207 -7.41 -8.13 1.81
N SER A 208 -7.58 -6.93 2.32
CA SER A 208 -6.84 -5.74 1.88
C SER A 208 -6.85 -4.68 2.99
N GLY A 209 -6.05 -3.61 2.83
CA GLY A 209 -6.09 -2.48 3.76
C GLY A 209 -7.47 -1.84 3.81
N LEU A 210 -7.90 -1.43 5.01
CA LEU A 210 -9.18 -0.77 5.27
C LEU A 210 -9.42 0.43 4.34
N ALA A 211 -8.39 1.18 4.04
CA ALA A 211 -8.43 2.36 3.16
C ALA A 211 -8.94 2.08 1.73
N TYR A 212 -9.05 0.81 1.35
CA TYR A 212 -9.60 0.40 0.05
C TYR A 212 -11.08 -0.04 0.14
N ALA A 213 -11.69 0.00 1.34
CA ALA A 213 -13.10 -0.35 1.51
C ALA A 213 -14.00 0.54 0.64
N THR A 214 -15.03 -0.08 0.06
CA THR A 214 -16.11 0.61 -0.66
C THR A 214 -17.43 0.41 0.06
N SER A 215 -18.44 1.23 -0.24
CA SER A 215 -19.78 1.08 0.31
C SER A 215 -20.51 -0.19 -0.17
N HIS A 216 -19.96 -0.88 -1.18
CA HIS A 216 -20.55 -2.08 -1.78
C HIS A 216 -19.96 -3.38 -1.22
N LEU A 217 -18.96 -3.27 -0.34
CA LEU A 217 -18.34 -4.41 0.33
C LEU A 217 -18.81 -4.54 1.77
N LYS A 218 -18.81 -5.77 2.23
CA LYS A 218 -18.99 -6.10 3.63
C LYS A 218 -17.63 -6.42 4.27
N MET A 219 -17.41 -5.96 5.48
CA MET A 219 -16.22 -6.30 6.28
C MET A 219 -16.62 -7.25 7.40
N ALA A 220 -15.85 -8.31 7.58
CA ALA A 220 -16.06 -9.23 8.69
C ALA A 220 -15.47 -8.63 9.98
N CYS A 221 -16.23 -8.75 11.07
CA CYS A 221 -15.75 -8.60 12.44
C CYS A 221 -14.81 -9.78 12.76
N ILE A 222 -13.63 -9.54 13.32
CA ILE A 222 -12.63 -10.60 13.57
C ILE A 222 -12.46 -10.87 15.06
N SER A 223 -12.45 -12.15 15.43
CA SER A 223 -12.01 -12.60 16.76
C SER A 223 -10.85 -13.59 16.65
N VAL A 224 -9.98 -13.61 17.67
CA VAL A 224 -8.82 -14.52 17.70
C VAL A 224 -9.28 -15.95 17.99
N ASN A 225 -10.14 -16.14 19.00
CA ASN A 225 -10.66 -17.44 19.39
C ASN A 225 -12.17 -17.50 19.28
N ASP A 226 -12.71 -18.73 19.30
CA ASP A 226 -14.14 -18.94 19.43
C ASP A 226 -14.62 -18.44 20.80
N GLY A 227 -15.76 -17.74 20.81
CA GLY A 227 -16.32 -17.15 22.01
C GLY A 227 -15.79 -15.76 22.37
N ASP A 228 -14.63 -15.34 21.85
CA ASP A 228 -14.16 -13.99 22.06
C ASP A 228 -15.07 -12.94 21.40
N ALA A 229 -15.09 -11.74 21.99
CA ALA A 229 -15.68 -10.59 21.34
C ALA A 229 -14.91 -10.32 20.04
N CYS A 230 -15.66 -10.14 18.94
CA CYS A 230 -15.02 -9.77 17.69
C CYS A 230 -14.85 -8.25 17.58
N VAL A 231 -13.83 -7.82 16.86
CA VAL A 231 -13.52 -6.40 16.63
C VAL A 231 -13.70 -6.07 15.16
N MET A 232 -14.41 -4.98 14.88
CA MET A 232 -14.53 -4.43 13.52
C MET A 232 -13.25 -3.67 13.13
N PRO A 233 -12.81 -3.78 11.87
CA PRO A 233 -11.73 -2.95 11.37
C PRO A 233 -12.17 -1.48 11.31
N SER A 234 -11.38 -0.59 11.90
CA SER A 234 -11.55 0.87 11.86
C SER A 234 -10.20 1.54 12.05
N GLU A 235 -10.12 2.84 11.74
CA GLU A 235 -8.94 3.65 12.03
C GLU A 235 -8.61 3.63 13.54
N GLN A 236 -9.63 3.74 14.39
CA GLN A 236 -9.45 3.66 15.84
C GLN A 236 -8.87 2.33 16.29
N THR A 237 -9.46 1.20 15.80
CA THR A 237 -9.02 -0.14 16.20
C THR A 237 -7.69 -0.55 15.54
N ALA A 238 -7.28 0.14 14.46
CA ALA A 238 -5.93 0.05 13.91
C ALA A 238 -4.91 0.79 14.79
N SER A 239 -5.26 2.01 15.25
CA SER A 239 -4.40 2.87 16.06
C SER A 239 -4.10 2.26 17.43
N ASP A 240 -5.13 1.82 18.16
CA ASP A 240 -4.99 1.22 19.49
C ASP A 240 -4.62 -0.28 19.45
N ARG A 241 -4.52 -0.85 18.23
CA ARG A 241 -4.18 -2.26 17.97
C ARG A 241 -5.16 -3.27 18.58
N SER A 242 -6.37 -2.87 18.90
CA SER A 242 -7.42 -3.77 19.35
C SER A 242 -7.95 -4.66 18.22
N TYR A 243 -7.85 -4.22 16.95
CA TYR A 243 -8.16 -5.08 15.81
C TYR A 243 -7.08 -6.16 15.63
N PRO A 244 -7.43 -7.46 15.61
CA PRO A 244 -6.43 -8.54 15.64
C PRO A 244 -5.46 -8.58 14.45
N ILE A 245 -5.81 -7.93 13.33
CA ILE A 245 -4.99 -7.86 12.11
C ILE A 245 -4.58 -6.40 11.85
N ALA A 246 -4.39 -5.60 12.89
CA ALA A 246 -3.82 -4.26 12.80
C ALA A 246 -2.30 -4.32 12.61
N ARG A 247 -1.75 -3.39 11.82
CA ARG A 247 -0.32 -3.36 11.50
C ARG A 247 0.21 -1.95 11.33
N PRO A 248 1.50 -1.71 11.63
CA PRO A 248 2.17 -0.49 11.21
C PRO A 248 2.43 -0.48 9.70
N LEU A 249 2.51 0.73 9.16
CA LEU A 249 2.93 1.04 7.80
C LEU A 249 4.29 1.74 7.86
N PHE A 250 5.17 1.38 6.94
CA PHE A 250 6.58 1.79 7.00
C PHE A 250 7.02 2.49 5.72
N MET A 251 7.91 3.45 5.91
CA MET A 251 8.88 3.91 4.93
C MET A 251 10.27 3.53 5.40
N TYR A 252 11.08 2.92 4.55
CA TYR A 252 12.48 2.58 4.83
C TYR A 252 13.40 3.43 3.98
N THR A 253 14.49 3.91 4.59
CA THR A 253 15.59 4.61 3.89
C THR A 253 16.89 3.81 4.01
N ALA A 254 17.85 4.02 3.10
CA ALA A 254 19.14 3.34 3.10
C ALA A 254 20.16 4.11 3.96
N GLY A 255 19.94 4.17 5.25
CA GLY A 255 20.62 5.00 6.24
C GLY A 255 19.73 6.13 6.75
N GLU A 256 20.27 6.97 7.64
CA GLU A 256 19.58 8.19 8.10
C GLU A 256 19.24 9.08 6.92
N ALA A 257 17.97 9.48 6.81
CA ALA A 257 17.52 10.36 5.73
C ALA A 257 18.21 11.71 5.80
N GLN A 258 18.62 12.23 4.66
CA GLN A 258 19.30 13.52 4.52
C GLN A 258 18.69 14.34 3.38
N GLY A 259 18.94 15.66 3.37
CA GLY A 259 18.47 16.57 2.34
C GLY A 259 16.97 16.45 2.09
N HIS A 260 16.56 16.47 0.84
CA HIS A 260 15.16 16.45 0.43
C HIS A 260 14.37 15.20 0.91
N VAL A 261 15.05 14.05 1.03
CA VAL A 261 14.41 12.83 1.57
C VAL A 261 14.04 13.02 3.04
N LYS A 262 14.92 13.65 3.82
CA LYS A 262 14.62 13.97 5.23
C LYS A 262 13.50 14.99 5.34
N GLU A 263 13.56 16.06 4.57
CA GLU A 263 12.55 17.14 4.57
C GLU A 263 11.16 16.58 4.20
N TYR A 264 11.11 15.72 3.19
CA TYR A 264 9.88 15.02 2.80
C TYR A 264 9.35 14.11 3.91
N LEU A 265 10.20 13.29 4.53
CA LEU A 265 9.80 12.41 5.64
C LEU A 265 9.34 13.21 6.87
N ASP A 266 10.05 14.27 7.23
CA ASP A 266 9.66 15.17 8.32
C ASP A 266 8.28 15.79 8.05
N TRP A 267 8.02 16.19 6.80
CA TRP A 267 6.72 16.71 6.40
C TRP A 267 5.62 15.64 6.41
N VAL A 268 5.88 14.42 5.95
CA VAL A 268 4.95 13.27 6.06
C VAL A 268 4.57 13.04 7.52
N MET A 269 5.52 13.21 8.44
CA MET A 269 5.32 13.06 9.88
C MET A 269 4.73 14.30 10.56
N SER A 270 4.61 15.43 9.89
CA SER A 270 3.94 16.63 10.39
C SER A 270 2.42 16.42 10.52
N ASP A 271 1.72 17.35 11.17
CA ASP A 271 0.25 17.28 11.29
C ASP A 271 -0.42 17.30 9.91
N THR A 272 0.09 18.10 8.97
CA THR A 272 -0.41 18.13 7.59
C THR A 272 -0.30 16.78 6.90
N GLY A 273 0.89 16.15 6.95
CA GLY A 273 1.10 14.82 6.38
C GLY A 273 0.25 13.75 7.04
N GLN A 274 0.10 13.83 8.36
CA GLN A 274 -0.71 12.89 9.14
C GLN A 274 -2.22 13.12 8.96
N CYS A 275 -2.67 14.33 8.66
CA CYS A 275 -4.05 14.57 8.26
C CYS A 275 -4.37 13.96 6.88
N ILE A 276 -3.41 13.93 5.98
CA ILE A 276 -3.58 13.26 4.67
C ILE A 276 -3.77 11.76 4.86
N ILE A 277 -2.97 11.11 5.74
CA ILE A 277 -3.11 9.67 5.97
C ILE A 277 -4.49 9.32 6.56
N MET A 278 -5.02 10.13 7.48
CA MET A 278 -6.37 9.97 8.01
C MET A 278 -7.44 10.13 6.92
N LYS A 279 -7.35 11.17 6.09
CA LYS A 279 -8.27 11.38 4.96
C LYS A 279 -8.24 10.23 3.94
N LYS A 280 -7.18 9.42 3.94
CA LYS A 280 -7.04 8.22 3.10
C LYS A 280 -7.48 6.92 3.80
N GLY A 281 -8.02 6.99 5.03
CA GLY A 281 -8.59 5.85 5.76
C GLY A 281 -7.56 5.00 6.50
N TYR A 282 -6.43 5.58 6.88
CA TYR A 282 -5.44 4.97 7.77
C TYR A 282 -5.39 5.70 9.10
N ALA A 283 -4.92 5.04 10.15
CA ALA A 283 -4.69 5.68 11.42
C ALA A 283 -3.33 6.42 11.45
N PRO A 284 -3.27 7.64 11.98
CA PRO A 284 -2.03 8.38 12.13
C PRO A 284 -1.15 7.79 13.24
N VAL A 285 0.14 8.16 13.28
CA VAL A 285 1.10 7.69 14.30
C VAL A 285 0.86 8.31 15.67
N ARG A 286 0.10 9.38 15.76
CA ARG A 286 -0.27 10.09 16.99
C ARG A 286 -1.65 10.71 16.85
N SER A 287 -2.28 11.04 17.97
CA SER A 287 -3.52 11.84 17.94
C SER A 287 -3.26 13.21 17.36
N ILE A 288 -4.05 13.59 16.37
CA ILE A 288 -4.01 14.90 15.71
C ILE A 288 -5.44 15.40 15.49
N SER A 289 -5.59 16.70 15.35
CA SER A 289 -6.84 17.33 14.91
C SER A 289 -6.63 17.86 13.49
N CYS A 290 -7.49 17.45 12.56
CA CYS A 290 -7.47 17.92 11.18
C CYS A 290 -8.62 18.90 10.96
N GLU A 291 -8.29 20.08 10.47
CA GLU A 291 -9.25 21.10 10.05
C GLU A 291 -9.88 20.77 8.69
#